data_c7be79079203bb9b082a159e9d0397b5
#
_entry.id   c7be79079203bb9b082a159e9d0397b5
#
_cell.length_a   1.000
_cell.length_b   1.000
_cell.length_c   1.000
_cell.angle_alpha   90.00
_cell.angle_beta   90.00
_cell.angle_gamma   90.00
#
_symmetry.space_group_name_H-M   'P 1'
#
loop_
_entity.id
_entity.type
_entity.pdbx_description
1 polymer ?
#
loop_
_entity_poly.entity_id
_entity_poly.type
_entity_poly.pdbx_seq_one_letter_code
_entity_poly.pdbx_strand_id
1 'polypeptide(L)'
;MIIHTKVGSVVFKLTFKGGFMKFGYFCNTTNWTHKPYHQLLDETKEITEYCDQNKWNSIWFTEHHFNHEGMESCTNPLMMGADAAARTKNIRIGQAANVITFHNPIRLAEDIATLDQLSKGRVEVGVARGIYGREAINLNKEADLKDQAKNFRLFAETLEVLKKAWSEKFFSHQGEFYTYPSPNYVWQHDMSPPSEEFMNMEDSTMKKISVVPQPYQQPHPPIHQVVDGIRSIEWAAENNINVIMWIPTVKALKPKFGSLQK
;
A
#
# COMPACT_ATOMS: atom_id res chain seq x y z
N MET A 1 -13.14 16.97 -12.90
CA MET A 1 -12.65 18.37 -12.91
C MET A 1 -11.49 18.39 -11.93
N ILE A 2 -10.30 18.62 -12.41
CA ILE A 2 -9.08 18.63 -11.58
C ILE A 2 -8.89 20.07 -11.13
N ILE A 3 -8.90 20.30 -9.82
CA ILE A 3 -8.58 21.63 -9.27
C ILE A 3 -7.15 21.55 -8.78
N HIS A 4 -6.23 22.24 -9.47
CA HIS A 4 -4.87 22.42 -8.99
C HIS A 4 -4.86 23.57 -7.98
N THR A 5 -4.53 23.28 -6.74
CA THR A 5 -4.11 24.32 -5.79
C THR A 5 -2.58 24.32 -5.71
N LYS A 6 -1.98 25.43 -5.34
CA LYS A 6 -0.52 25.58 -5.21
C LYS A 6 0.12 24.64 -4.15
N VAL A 7 -0.67 23.85 -3.45
CA VAL A 7 -0.26 22.94 -2.38
C VAL A 7 -1.07 21.65 -2.53
N GLY A 8 -0.52 20.68 -3.29
CA GLY A 8 -1.05 19.31 -3.37
C GLY A 8 -1.99 19.01 -4.54
N SER A 9 -2.19 17.74 -4.81
CA SER A 9 -3.07 17.19 -5.85
C SER A 9 -4.29 16.52 -5.21
N VAL A 10 -5.45 16.61 -5.83
CA VAL A 10 -6.70 16.00 -5.35
C VAL A 10 -6.97 14.67 -6.07
N VAL A 11 -7.22 13.61 -5.33
CA VAL A 11 -7.55 12.28 -5.87
C VAL A 11 -9.05 12.06 -5.87
N PHE A 12 -9.63 11.67 -7.01
CA PHE A 12 -11.04 11.39 -7.17
C PHE A 12 -11.29 9.88 -7.26
N LYS A 13 -12.22 9.36 -6.48
CA LYS A 13 -12.77 8.01 -6.65
C LYS A 13 -14.10 8.10 -7.39
N LEU A 14 -14.15 7.63 -8.63
CA LEU A 14 -15.40 7.49 -9.39
C LEU A 14 -16.06 6.16 -9.02
N THR A 15 -17.23 6.22 -8.38
CA THR A 15 -18.07 5.03 -8.13
C THR A 15 -19.19 4.99 -9.16
N PHE A 16 -19.21 3.95 -10.01
CA PHE A 16 -20.15 3.78 -11.13
C PHE A 16 -21.49 3.12 -10.78
N LYS A 17 -22.03 3.27 -9.57
CA LYS A 17 -23.41 2.89 -9.26
C LYS A 17 -24.08 3.95 -8.37
N GLY A 18 -24.50 5.07 -8.99
CA GLY A 18 -25.39 6.05 -8.32
C GLY A 18 -24.83 6.69 -7.03
N GLY A 19 -23.53 6.56 -6.75
CA GLY A 19 -22.88 7.12 -5.56
C GLY A 19 -22.34 8.53 -5.82
N PHE A 20 -22.34 9.35 -4.79
CA PHE A 20 -21.75 10.67 -4.83
C PHE A 20 -20.23 10.59 -5.02
N MET A 21 -19.67 11.53 -5.81
CA MET A 21 -18.23 11.69 -5.95
C MET A 21 -17.60 11.99 -4.59
N LYS A 22 -16.54 11.27 -4.24
CA LYS A 22 -15.78 11.48 -3.01
C LYS A 22 -14.49 12.22 -3.33
N PHE A 23 -14.12 13.17 -2.46
CA PHE A 23 -12.91 13.96 -2.58
C PHE A 23 -11.88 13.47 -1.58
N GLY A 24 -10.64 13.27 -2.06
CA GLY A 24 -9.49 12.98 -1.22
C GLY A 24 -8.36 13.99 -1.47
N TYR A 25 -7.52 14.17 -0.47
CA TYR A 25 -6.30 14.95 -0.57
C TYR A 25 -5.11 14.03 -0.91
N PHE A 26 -4.35 14.37 -1.94
CA PHE A 26 -3.12 13.68 -2.29
C PHE A 26 -1.92 14.47 -1.79
N CYS A 27 -1.23 13.91 -0.80
CA CYS A 27 -0.10 14.54 -0.13
C CYS A 27 1.22 14.03 -0.70
N ASN A 28 1.80 14.78 -1.62
CA ASN A 28 3.08 14.46 -2.23
C ASN A 28 4.30 14.96 -1.41
N THR A 29 4.07 15.68 -0.34
CA THR A 29 5.10 16.19 0.58
C THR A 29 6.27 16.87 -0.16
N THR A 30 5.95 17.82 -1.06
CA THR A 30 6.92 18.52 -1.89
C THR A 30 7.67 19.60 -1.12
N ASN A 31 9.00 19.68 -1.22
CA ASN A 31 9.88 20.60 -0.49
C ASN A 31 10.91 21.30 -1.38
N TRP A 32 10.47 21.95 -2.44
CA TRP A 32 11.36 22.69 -3.37
C TRP A 32 12.16 23.82 -2.72
N THR A 33 11.69 24.34 -1.61
CA THR A 33 12.36 25.42 -0.88
C THR A 33 13.34 24.92 0.18
N HIS A 34 13.51 23.59 0.28
CA HIS A 34 14.39 22.93 1.25
C HIS A 34 14.18 23.43 2.69
N LYS A 35 12.93 23.71 3.09
CA LYS A 35 12.60 24.03 4.49
C LYS A 35 12.95 22.85 5.41
N PRO A 36 13.21 23.10 6.70
CA PRO A 36 13.44 22.04 7.68
C PRO A 36 12.31 21.00 7.64
N TYR A 37 12.65 19.72 7.66
CA TYR A 37 11.68 18.64 7.43
C TYR A 37 10.55 18.62 8.46
N HIS A 38 10.82 18.99 9.73
CA HIS A 38 9.79 19.11 10.76
C HIS A 38 8.71 20.14 10.40
N GLN A 39 9.05 21.26 9.74
CA GLN A 39 8.05 22.25 9.31
C GLN A 39 7.14 21.66 8.21
N LEU A 40 7.70 20.86 7.31
CA LEU A 40 6.93 20.15 6.30
C LEU A 40 5.96 19.15 6.94
N LEU A 41 6.40 18.47 8.00
CA LEU A 41 5.54 17.58 8.78
C LEU A 41 4.43 18.35 9.51
N ASP A 42 4.73 19.51 10.09
CA ASP A 42 3.72 20.34 10.77
C ASP A 42 2.65 20.82 9.79
N GLU A 43 3.04 21.30 8.59
CA GLU A 43 2.09 21.63 7.53
C GLU A 43 1.23 20.42 7.10
N THR A 44 1.82 19.24 7.03
CA THR A 44 1.09 18.02 6.69
C THR A 44 0.06 17.65 7.76
N LYS A 45 0.40 17.83 9.04
CA LYS A 45 -0.53 17.65 10.17
C LYS A 45 -1.72 18.60 10.08
N GLU A 46 -1.45 19.90 9.89
CA GLU A 46 -2.49 20.92 9.74
C GLU A 46 -3.46 20.58 8.60
N ILE A 47 -2.92 20.19 7.43
CA ILE A 47 -3.74 19.78 6.28
C ILE A 47 -4.56 18.53 6.61
N THR A 48 -3.98 17.56 7.29
CA THR A 48 -4.66 16.31 7.67
C THR A 48 -5.85 16.59 8.58
N GLU A 49 -5.64 17.38 9.62
CA GLU A 49 -6.69 17.79 10.55
C GLU A 49 -7.78 18.64 9.86
N TYR A 50 -7.37 19.57 8.99
CA TYR A 50 -8.29 20.36 8.18
C TYR A 50 -9.19 19.49 7.29
N CYS A 51 -8.61 18.47 6.63
CA CYS A 51 -9.37 17.55 5.79
C CYS A 51 -10.39 16.74 6.59
N ASP A 52 -10.03 16.26 7.79
CA ASP A 52 -10.95 15.51 8.66
C ASP A 52 -12.12 16.41 9.14
N GLN A 53 -11.81 17.62 9.62
CA GLN A 53 -12.79 18.59 10.10
C GLN A 53 -13.77 19.03 9.00
N ASN A 54 -13.30 19.12 7.76
CA ASN A 54 -14.09 19.54 6.59
C ASN A 54 -14.68 18.34 5.81
N LYS A 55 -14.71 17.15 6.42
CA LYS A 55 -15.37 15.95 5.89
C LYS A 55 -14.86 15.49 4.51
N TRP A 56 -13.58 15.68 4.23
CA TRP A 56 -12.94 15.04 3.10
C TRP A 56 -12.97 13.52 3.29
N ASN A 57 -13.12 12.77 2.21
CA ASN A 57 -13.25 11.32 2.30
C ASN A 57 -11.94 10.64 2.71
N SER A 58 -10.81 11.11 2.18
CA SER A 58 -9.52 10.44 2.35
C SER A 58 -8.34 11.40 2.22
N ILE A 59 -7.23 11.02 2.85
CA ILE A 59 -5.89 11.58 2.62
C ILE A 59 -4.97 10.46 2.15
N TRP A 60 -4.07 10.76 1.20
CA TRP A 60 -3.21 9.77 0.57
C TRP A 60 -1.77 10.24 0.61
N PHE A 61 -0.87 9.42 1.16
CA PHE A 61 0.57 9.67 1.26
C PHE A 61 1.34 8.86 0.22
N THR A 62 2.39 9.45 -0.36
CA THR A 62 3.27 8.78 -1.32
C THR A 62 4.42 8.06 -0.63
N GLU A 63 5.12 7.18 -1.37
CA GLU A 63 6.40 6.63 -0.97
C GLU A 63 7.44 6.92 -2.06
N HIS A 64 8.45 7.74 -1.72
CA HIS A 64 9.59 8.05 -2.57
C HIS A 64 10.86 8.19 -1.75
N HIS A 65 11.97 7.72 -2.31
CA HIS A 65 13.24 7.68 -1.62
C HIS A 65 14.33 8.46 -2.38
N PHE A 66 15.34 8.91 -1.62
CA PHE A 66 16.53 9.60 -2.17
C PHE A 66 16.24 10.89 -2.93
N ASN A 67 15.07 11.50 -2.73
CA ASN A 67 14.63 12.74 -3.40
C ASN A 67 15.15 13.98 -2.65
N HIS A 68 16.48 14.15 -2.57
CA HIS A 68 17.12 15.31 -1.95
C HIS A 68 16.81 16.63 -2.69
N GLU A 69 16.33 16.53 -3.92
CA GLU A 69 15.87 17.66 -4.74
C GLU A 69 14.58 18.29 -4.21
N GLY A 70 13.85 17.59 -3.34
CA GLY A 70 12.63 18.09 -2.73
C GLY A 70 11.37 17.93 -3.58
N MET A 71 11.40 17.15 -4.66
CA MET A 71 10.23 16.92 -5.50
C MET A 71 9.17 16.06 -4.79
N GLU A 72 9.62 14.99 -4.14
CA GLU A 72 8.77 14.00 -3.44
C GLU A 72 9.50 13.53 -2.19
N SER A 73 9.09 14.03 -1.03
CA SER A 73 9.89 13.90 0.21
C SER A 73 9.28 12.95 1.25
N CYS A 74 8.16 12.29 0.94
CA CYS A 74 7.58 11.29 1.84
C CYS A 74 8.24 9.93 1.63
N THR A 75 8.98 9.47 2.63
CA THR A 75 9.72 8.20 2.57
C THR A 75 8.97 7.04 3.25
N ASN A 76 7.97 7.32 4.07
CA ASN A 76 7.23 6.29 4.80
C ASN A 76 5.75 6.68 4.96
N PRO A 77 4.90 6.29 4.01
CA PRO A 77 3.47 6.60 4.04
C PRO A 77 2.73 5.95 5.22
N LEU A 78 3.25 4.84 5.77
CA LEU A 78 2.62 4.16 6.92
C LEU A 78 2.87 4.93 8.22
N MET A 79 4.06 5.49 8.43
CA MET A 79 4.32 6.37 9.57
C MET A 79 3.50 7.65 9.50
N MET A 80 3.38 8.26 8.31
CA MET A 80 2.48 9.40 8.08
C MET A 80 1.02 9.02 8.36
N GLY A 81 0.63 7.82 7.93
CA GLY A 81 -0.69 7.25 8.21
C GLY A 81 -0.95 7.06 9.71
N ALA A 82 0.03 6.62 10.48
CA ALA A 82 -0.08 6.45 11.93
C ALA A 82 -0.28 7.79 12.66
N ASP A 83 0.49 8.82 12.28
CA ASP A 83 0.30 10.18 12.80
C ASP A 83 -1.10 10.72 12.42
N ALA A 84 -1.53 10.53 11.17
CA ALA A 84 -2.88 10.89 10.73
C ALA A 84 -3.98 10.15 11.52
N ALA A 85 -3.79 8.85 11.77
CA ALA A 85 -4.74 8.05 12.54
C ALA A 85 -4.93 8.57 13.98
N ALA A 86 -3.84 9.00 14.60
CA ALA A 86 -3.85 9.54 15.96
C ALA A 86 -4.56 10.91 16.07
N ARG A 87 -4.50 11.73 15.01
CA ARG A 87 -5.03 13.11 14.98
C ARG A 87 -6.45 13.21 14.47
N THR A 88 -6.94 12.22 13.76
CA THR A 88 -8.21 12.28 13.03
C THR A 88 -9.19 11.20 13.50
N LYS A 89 -10.46 11.38 13.19
CA LYS A 89 -11.53 10.44 13.62
C LYS A 89 -12.26 9.79 12.43
N ASN A 90 -12.39 10.48 11.31
CA ASN A 90 -13.32 10.10 10.24
C ASN A 90 -12.63 9.85 8.90
N ILE A 91 -11.62 10.65 8.55
CA ILE A 91 -10.96 10.60 7.25
C ILE A 91 -10.29 9.22 7.04
N ARG A 92 -10.45 8.66 5.84
CA ARG A 92 -9.74 7.45 5.44
C ARG A 92 -8.29 7.78 5.10
N ILE A 93 -7.40 6.86 5.38
CA ILE A 93 -5.95 7.04 5.32
C ILE A 93 -5.39 6.09 4.27
N GLY A 94 -4.99 6.64 3.15
CA GLY A 94 -4.49 5.90 2.01
C GLY A 94 -2.98 6.06 1.81
N GLN A 95 -2.39 5.08 1.15
CA GLN A 95 -1.05 5.18 0.57
C GLN A 95 -1.20 5.22 -0.96
N ALA A 96 -0.51 6.15 -1.61
CA ALA A 96 -0.54 6.23 -3.06
C ALA A 96 0.89 6.43 -3.62
N ALA A 97 1.68 5.36 -3.43
CA ALA A 97 1.33 4.07 -2.85
C ALA A 97 2.50 3.54 -2.00
N ASN A 98 2.29 2.44 -1.27
CA ASN A 98 3.44 1.63 -0.82
C ASN A 98 4.09 0.97 -2.04
N VAL A 99 5.39 1.11 -2.21
CA VAL A 99 6.14 0.41 -3.26
C VAL A 99 6.49 -0.98 -2.76
N ILE A 100 5.52 -1.91 -2.87
CA ILE A 100 5.59 -3.22 -2.18
C ILE A 100 6.77 -4.08 -2.61
N THR A 101 7.36 -3.82 -3.77
CA THR A 101 8.57 -4.50 -4.24
C THR A 101 9.84 -4.13 -3.47
N PHE A 102 9.81 -3.06 -2.66
CA PHE A 102 10.94 -2.63 -1.83
C PHE A 102 10.92 -3.25 -0.44
N HIS A 103 9.80 -3.82 -0.02
CA HIS A 103 9.56 -4.28 1.34
C HIS A 103 9.62 -5.80 1.48
N ASN A 104 9.99 -6.27 2.67
CA ASN A 104 9.67 -7.62 3.08
C ASN A 104 8.14 -7.75 3.24
N PRO A 105 7.47 -8.70 2.58
CA PRO A 105 6.02 -8.76 2.57
C PRO A 105 5.41 -9.05 3.95
N ILE A 106 6.07 -9.85 4.79
CA ILE A 106 5.57 -10.13 6.15
C ILE A 106 5.60 -8.86 6.98
N ARG A 107 6.73 -8.15 6.97
CA ARG A 107 6.87 -6.90 7.73
C ARG A 107 5.87 -5.84 7.27
N LEU A 108 5.69 -5.71 5.97
CA LEU A 108 4.71 -4.78 5.40
C LEU A 108 3.27 -5.17 5.79
N ALA A 109 2.96 -6.48 5.81
CA ALA A 109 1.65 -6.96 6.25
C ALA A 109 1.36 -6.59 7.71
N GLU A 110 2.34 -6.76 8.61
CA GLU A 110 2.24 -6.39 10.03
C GLU A 110 2.06 -4.88 10.21
N ASP A 111 2.84 -4.07 9.49
CA ASP A 111 2.79 -2.60 9.60
C ASP A 111 1.44 -2.06 9.11
N ILE A 112 0.91 -2.57 7.99
CA ILE A 112 -0.40 -2.18 7.46
C ILE A 112 -1.53 -2.66 8.40
N ALA A 113 -1.48 -3.89 8.90
CA ALA A 113 -2.47 -4.40 9.83
C ALA A 113 -2.47 -3.59 11.15
N THR A 114 -1.28 -3.23 11.65
CA THR A 114 -1.14 -2.36 12.82
C THR A 114 -1.77 -0.99 12.59
N LEU A 115 -1.50 -0.37 11.43
CA LEU A 115 -2.10 0.91 11.07
C LEU A 115 -3.63 0.80 10.96
N ASP A 116 -4.13 -0.31 10.42
CA ASP A 116 -5.57 -0.53 10.28
C ASP A 116 -6.25 -0.68 11.65
N GLN A 117 -5.60 -1.35 12.61
CA GLN A 117 -6.04 -1.41 14.02
C GLN A 117 -6.01 -0.04 14.69
N LEU A 118 -4.91 0.72 14.56
CA LEU A 118 -4.77 2.07 15.12
C LEU A 118 -5.84 3.03 14.59
N SER A 119 -6.16 2.93 13.30
CA SER A 119 -7.15 3.76 12.64
C SER A 119 -8.59 3.26 12.79
N LYS A 120 -8.79 2.06 13.38
CA LYS A 120 -10.10 1.38 13.48
C LYS A 120 -10.79 1.22 12.12
N GLY A 121 -10.05 0.67 11.14
CA GLY A 121 -10.60 0.30 9.84
C GLY A 121 -10.70 1.47 8.84
N ARG A 122 -9.86 2.49 8.97
CA ARG A 122 -9.84 3.64 8.04
C ARG A 122 -8.76 3.52 6.95
N VAL A 123 -7.97 2.46 6.92
CA VAL A 123 -6.90 2.29 5.93
C VAL A 123 -7.45 1.99 4.53
N GLU A 124 -6.80 2.57 3.52
CA GLU A 124 -6.93 2.27 2.09
C GLU A 124 -5.52 1.92 1.56
N VAL A 125 -5.27 0.65 1.29
CA VAL A 125 -3.92 0.18 0.91
C VAL A 125 -3.64 0.45 -0.55
N GLY A 126 -2.80 1.42 -0.85
CA GLY A 126 -2.28 1.59 -2.20
C GLY A 126 -0.98 0.81 -2.39
N VAL A 127 -0.83 0.17 -3.55
CA VAL A 127 0.33 -0.65 -3.92
C VAL A 127 0.90 -0.25 -5.27
N ALA A 128 2.23 -0.23 -5.38
CA ALA A 128 2.96 0.11 -6.60
C ALA A 128 4.19 -0.78 -6.80
N ARG A 129 4.74 -0.74 -8.03
CA ARG A 129 5.96 -1.48 -8.41
C ARG A 129 7.24 -0.64 -8.34
N GLY A 130 7.12 0.66 -8.05
CA GLY A 130 8.19 1.63 -8.18
C GLY A 130 8.31 2.22 -9.59
N ILE A 131 8.84 3.45 -9.66
CA ILE A 131 9.02 4.21 -10.91
C ILE A 131 10.43 4.75 -11.07
N TYR A 132 11.23 4.83 -10.01
CA TYR A 132 12.59 5.37 -10.06
C TYR A 132 13.64 4.27 -9.89
N GLY A 133 14.48 4.10 -10.90
CA GLY A 133 15.55 3.09 -10.88
C GLY A 133 16.52 3.25 -9.70
N ARG A 134 16.79 4.49 -9.26
CA ARG A 134 17.64 4.75 -8.09
C ARG A 134 17.06 4.20 -6.79
N GLU A 135 15.74 4.17 -6.66
CA GLU A 135 15.06 3.58 -5.49
C GLU A 135 15.17 2.06 -5.55
N ALA A 136 14.77 1.47 -6.68
CA ALA A 136 14.75 0.03 -6.86
C ALA A 136 16.12 -0.62 -6.57
N ILE A 137 17.19 -0.19 -7.23
CA ILE A 137 18.51 -0.82 -7.10
C ILE A 137 19.14 -0.65 -5.71
N ASN A 138 18.76 0.37 -4.94
CA ASN A 138 19.30 0.62 -3.61
C ASN A 138 18.46 0.00 -2.48
N LEU A 139 17.16 -0.21 -2.69
CA LEU A 139 16.27 -0.81 -1.68
C LEU A 139 16.08 -2.31 -1.89
N ASN A 140 15.85 -2.73 -3.14
CA ASN A 140 15.74 -4.14 -3.48
C ASN A 140 16.18 -4.38 -4.94
N LYS A 141 17.31 -5.02 -5.13
CA LYS A 141 17.86 -5.32 -6.47
C LYS A 141 16.95 -6.21 -7.32
N GLU A 142 16.12 -7.04 -6.69
CA GLU A 142 15.14 -7.89 -7.38
C GLU A 142 14.04 -7.05 -8.07
N ALA A 143 13.85 -5.81 -7.61
CA ALA A 143 12.90 -4.84 -8.16
C ALA A 143 13.46 -3.98 -9.31
N ASP A 144 14.62 -4.31 -9.88
CA ASP A 144 15.25 -3.51 -10.95
C ASP A 144 14.28 -3.28 -12.11
N LEU A 145 14.04 -1.99 -12.40
CA LEU A 145 13.12 -1.57 -13.47
C LEU A 145 13.63 -1.88 -14.88
N LYS A 146 14.87 -2.32 -15.05
CA LYS A 146 15.39 -2.79 -16.34
C LYS A 146 14.77 -4.14 -16.73
N ASP A 147 14.38 -4.96 -15.76
CA ASP A 147 13.62 -6.19 -15.99
C ASP A 147 12.17 -6.01 -15.51
N GLN A 148 11.35 -5.41 -16.36
CA GLN A 148 9.94 -5.15 -16.07
C GLN A 148 9.12 -6.43 -15.83
N ALA A 149 9.50 -7.54 -16.45
CA ALA A 149 8.80 -8.81 -16.29
C ALA A 149 9.08 -9.42 -14.91
N LYS A 150 10.33 -9.41 -14.47
CA LYS A 150 10.72 -9.85 -13.13
C LYS A 150 10.12 -8.96 -12.04
N ASN A 151 10.23 -7.63 -12.21
CA ASN A 151 9.62 -6.66 -11.29
C ASN A 151 8.10 -6.88 -11.15
N PHE A 152 7.41 -7.22 -12.24
CA PHE A 152 5.98 -7.53 -12.19
C PHE A 152 5.70 -8.85 -11.43
N ARG A 153 6.49 -9.91 -11.66
CA ARG A 153 6.33 -11.18 -10.93
C ARG A 153 6.58 -10.99 -9.42
N LEU A 154 7.63 -10.23 -9.07
CA LEU A 154 7.91 -9.85 -7.68
C LEU A 154 6.74 -9.11 -7.05
N PHE A 155 6.17 -8.12 -7.75
CA PHE A 155 5.00 -7.37 -7.30
C PHE A 155 3.79 -8.30 -7.08
N ALA A 156 3.49 -9.15 -8.04
CA ALA A 156 2.34 -10.06 -7.98
C ALA A 156 2.48 -11.04 -6.81
N GLU A 157 3.67 -11.64 -6.64
CA GLU A 157 3.94 -12.57 -5.54
C GLU A 157 3.92 -11.85 -4.17
N THR A 158 4.51 -10.65 -4.07
CA THR A 158 4.44 -9.85 -2.85
C THR A 158 2.97 -9.58 -2.45
N LEU A 159 2.13 -9.19 -3.41
CA LEU A 159 0.72 -8.93 -3.15
C LEU A 159 -0.05 -10.19 -2.75
N GLU A 160 0.27 -11.34 -3.33
CA GLU A 160 -0.30 -12.63 -2.94
C GLU A 160 0.03 -12.95 -1.48
N VAL A 161 1.30 -12.80 -1.08
CA VAL A 161 1.73 -13.01 0.31
C VAL A 161 1.00 -12.07 1.27
N LEU A 162 0.89 -10.78 0.93
CA LEU A 162 0.14 -9.81 1.73
C LEU A 162 -1.31 -10.24 1.94
N LYS A 163 -2.01 -10.65 0.87
CA LYS A 163 -3.41 -11.10 0.95
C LYS A 163 -3.55 -12.33 1.84
N LYS A 164 -2.68 -13.35 1.69
CA LYS A 164 -2.66 -14.54 2.55
C LYS A 164 -2.45 -14.18 4.01
N ALA A 165 -1.44 -13.34 4.28
CA ALA A 165 -1.09 -12.90 5.62
C ALA A 165 -2.24 -12.18 6.34
N TRP A 166 -3.09 -11.47 5.61
CA TRP A 166 -4.23 -10.75 6.18
C TRP A 166 -5.51 -11.58 6.30
N SER A 167 -5.71 -12.56 5.43
CA SER A 167 -6.97 -13.31 5.34
C SER A 167 -6.92 -14.68 5.99
N GLU A 168 -5.73 -15.23 6.26
CA GLU A 168 -5.55 -16.53 6.86
C GLU A 168 -4.91 -16.43 8.25
N LYS A 169 -5.50 -17.06 9.26
CA LYS A 169 -4.90 -17.12 10.62
C LYS A 169 -3.50 -17.72 10.60
N PHE A 170 -3.34 -18.82 9.85
CA PHE A 170 -2.07 -19.46 9.58
C PHE A 170 -1.94 -19.72 8.09
N PHE A 171 -0.88 -19.28 7.47
CA PHE A 171 -0.65 -19.43 6.04
C PHE A 171 0.75 -19.98 5.73
N SER A 172 0.90 -20.48 4.53
CA SER A 172 2.18 -20.82 3.94
C SER A 172 2.27 -20.27 2.52
N HIS A 173 3.48 -20.04 2.07
CA HIS A 173 3.75 -19.60 0.71
C HIS A 173 5.04 -20.23 0.19
N GLN A 174 5.02 -20.67 -1.07
CA GLN A 174 6.21 -21.11 -1.79
C GLN A 174 6.13 -20.54 -3.20
N GLY A 175 7.00 -19.59 -3.49
CA GLY A 175 7.04 -18.88 -4.76
C GLY A 175 8.44 -18.71 -5.33
N GLU A 176 8.58 -17.83 -6.31
CA GLU A 176 9.85 -17.51 -6.96
C GLU A 176 10.77 -16.70 -6.04
N PHE A 177 10.19 -15.78 -5.26
CA PHE A 177 10.94 -14.81 -4.43
C PHE A 177 10.85 -15.11 -2.94
N TYR A 178 9.75 -15.72 -2.50
CA TYR A 178 9.45 -15.90 -1.08
C TYR A 178 9.05 -17.34 -0.76
N THR A 179 9.56 -17.83 0.39
CA THR A 179 9.11 -19.10 0.98
C THR A 179 8.85 -18.89 2.46
N TYR A 180 7.61 -19.16 2.88
CA TYR A 180 7.15 -19.02 4.27
C TYR A 180 6.35 -20.25 4.72
N PRO A 181 6.70 -20.84 5.89
CA PRO A 181 7.89 -20.60 6.71
C PRO A 181 9.18 -20.96 5.99
N SER A 182 10.33 -20.57 6.59
CA SER A 182 11.63 -21.04 6.13
C SER A 182 11.66 -22.58 6.14
N PRO A 183 12.17 -23.23 5.08
CA PRO A 183 12.18 -24.68 5.00
C PRO A 183 12.91 -25.33 6.18
N ASN A 184 12.38 -26.44 6.68
CA ASN A 184 12.97 -27.24 7.76
C ASN A 184 13.22 -26.49 9.07
N TYR A 185 12.53 -25.37 9.30
CA TYR A 185 12.65 -24.65 10.56
C TYR A 185 11.91 -25.41 11.67
N VAL A 186 12.65 -25.86 12.69
CA VAL A 186 12.11 -26.54 13.86
C VAL A 186 11.67 -25.49 14.89
N TRP A 187 10.39 -25.51 15.25
CA TRP A 187 9.84 -24.62 16.26
C TRP A 187 10.04 -25.19 17.67
N GLN A 188 10.67 -24.40 18.52
CA GLN A 188 10.81 -24.70 19.95
C GLN A 188 10.60 -23.41 20.75
N HIS A 189 9.57 -23.38 21.56
CA HIS A 189 9.28 -22.23 22.40
C HIS A 189 8.43 -22.65 23.61
N ASP A 190 8.96 -22.45 24.82
CA ASP A 190 8.33 -22.90 26.05
C ASP A 190 6.94 -22.30 26.33
N MET A 191 6.71 -21.06 25.82
CA MET A 191 5.45 -20.31 26.00
C MET A 191 4.45 -20.53 24.87
N SER A 192 4.81 -21.28 23.83
CA SER A 192 3.95 -21.55 22.68
C SER A 192 3.80 -23.05 22.50
N PRO A 193 2.70 -23.65 22.99
CA PRO A 193 2.48 -25.07 22.88
C PRO A 193 2.38 -25.52 21.42
N PRO A 194 2.82 -26.73 21.09
CA PRO A 194 2.70 -27.30 19.76
C PRO A 194 1.25 -27.35 19.30
N SER A 195 1.02 -27.16 17.99
CA SER A 195 -0.30 -27.28 17.38
C SER A 195 -0.19 -27.78 15.95
N GLU A 196 -1.04 -28.71 15.57
CA GLU A 196 -1.17 -29.21 14.20
C GLU A 196 -1.55 -28.13 13.19
N GLU A 197 -2.11 -27.01 13.64
CA GLU A 197 -2.48 -25.88 12.78
C GLU A 197 -1.27 -25.27 12.07
N PHE A 198 -0.10 -25.23 12.72
CA PHE A 198 1.07 -24.53 12.18
C PHE A 198 2.37 -25.34 12.17
N MET A 199 2.39 -26.54 12.77
CA MET A 199 3.59 -27.37 12.78
C MET A 199 3.30 -28.86 12.50
N ASN A 200 4.34 -29.59 12.10
CA ASN A 200 4.31 -31.04 12.04
C ASN A 200 4.62 -31.59 13.43
N MET A 201 3.73 -32.42 13.98
CA MET A 201 3.85 -32.95 15.33
C MET A 201 4.90 -34.07 15.48
N GLU A 202 5.37 -34.66 14.36
CA GLU A 202 6.35 -35.74 14.39
C GLU A 202 7.79 -35.19 14.58
N ASP A 203 8.12 -34.10 13.90
CA ASP A 203 9.47 -33.53 13.86
C ASP A 203 9.55 -32.07 14.32
N SER A 204 8.43 -31.49 14.75
CA SER A 204 8.29 -30.09 15.16
C SER A 204 8.65 -29.05 14.11
N THR A 205 8.66 -29.41 12.83
CA THR A 205 8.91 -28.45 11.76
C THR A 205 7.69 -27.55 11.52
N MET A 206 7.94 -26.26 11.26
CA MET A 206 6.87 -25.32 10.95
C MET A 206 6.30 -25.57 9.55
N LYS A 207 4.96 -25.67 9.45
CA LYS A 207 4.22 -25.76 8.20
C LYS A 207 3.60 -24.42 7.79
N LYS A 208 3.29 -23.57 8.76
CA LYS A 208 2.62 -22.29 8.54
C LYS A 208 3.14 -21.24 9.51
N ILE A 209 3.01 -19.98 9.12
CA ILE A 209 3.24 -18.81 9.98
C ILE A 209 1.97 -17.99 10.14
N SER A 210 1.97 -17.06 11.07
CA SER A 210 0.87 -16.14 11.34
C SER A 210 1.39 -14.73 11.42
N VAL A 211 0.60 -13.76 10.95
CA VAL A 211 0.84 -12.32 11.13
C VAL A 211 -0.02 -11.80 12.26
N VAL A 212 0.57 -11.02 13.14
CA VAL A 212 -0.10 -10.41 14.29
C VAL A 212 0.27 -8.92 14.37
N PRO A 213 -0.72 -8.01 14.44
CA PRO A 213 -2.17 -8.27 14.45
C PRO A 213 -2.71 -8.66 13.08
N GLN A 214 -3.92 -9.23 13.05
CA GLN A 214 -4.73 -9.26 11.83
C GLN A 214 -5.33 -7.88 11.58
N PRO A 215 -5.65 -7.49 10.33
CA PRO A 215 -6.31 -6.21 10.04
C PRO A 215 -7.65 -6.06 10.77
N TYR A 216 -8.01 -4.84 11.07
CA TYR A 216 -9.35 -4.50 11.59
C TYR A 216 -10.43 -4.73 10.54
N GLN A 217 -10.15 -4.37 9.28
CA GLN A 217 -11.03 -4.62 8.13
C GLN A 217 -10.83 -6.05 7.61
N GLN A 218 -11.94 -6.80 7.45
CA GLN A 218 -11.90 -8.19 6.99
C GLN A 218 -12.43 -8.33 5.56
N PRO A 219 -11.85 -9.19 4.71
CA PRO A 219 -10.66 -10.05 4.96
C PRO A 219 -9.35 -9.25 4.97
N HIS A 220 -9.33 -8.03 4.50
CA HIS A 220 -8.23 -7.07 4.48
C HIS A 220 -8.74 -5.66 4.12
N PRO A 221 -7.97 -4.59 4.38
CA PRO A 221 -8.31 -3.25 3.91
C PRO A 221 -8.49 -3.21 2.37
N PRO A 222 -9.31 -2.29 1.83
CA PRO A 222 -9.44 -2.11 0.38
C PRO A 222 -8.08 -1.85 -0.26
N ILE A 223 -7.79 -2.59 -1.36
CA ILE A 223 -6.52 -2.50 -2.10
C ILE A 223 -6.71 -1.65 -3.34
N HIS A 224 -5.73 -0.79 -3.63
CA HIS A 224 -5.68 0.11 -4.76
C HIS A 224 -4.32 -0.02 -5.46
N GLN A 225 -4.28 -0.38 -6.73
CA GLN A 225 -3.05 -0.46 -7.50
C GLN A 225 -2.82 0.82 -8.28
N VAL A 226 -1.60 1.36 -8.22
CA VAL A 226 -1.17 2.42 -9.14
C VAL A 226 -0.99 1.83 -10.53
N VAL A 227 -1.71 2.38 -11.51
CA VAL A 227 -1.73 1.88 -12.88
C VAL A 227 -1.49 3.02 -13.87
N ASP A 228 -0.81 2.71 -14.97
CA ASP A 228 -0.60 3.65 -16.08
C ASP A 228 -1.10 3.08 -17.41
N GLY A 229 -0.84 1.82 -17.71
CA GLY A 229 -1.18 1.14 -18.94
C GLY A 229 -2.41 0.24 -18.85
N ILE A 230 -2.96 -0.13 -20.03
CA ILE A 230 -4.13 -1.02 -20.15
C ILE A 230 -3.90 -2.35 -19.44
N ARG A 231 -2.75 -2.98 -19.65
CA ARG A 231 -2.42 -4.29 -19.02
C ARG A 231 -2.52 -4.26 -17.49
N SER A 232 -2.04 -3.18 -16.85
CA SER A 232 -2.12 -3.06 -15.39
C SER A 232 -3.54 -2.79 -14.90
N ILE A 233 -4.38 -2.14 -15.71
CA ILE A 233 -5.80 -1.93 -15.41
C ILE A 233 -6.57 -3.25 -15.53
N GLU A 234 -6.35 -4.01 -16.60
CA GLU A 234 -6.96 -5.32 -16.81
C GLU A 234 -6.57 -6.28 -15.70
N TRP A 235 -5.27 -6.36 -15.36
CA TRP A 235 -4.81 -7.19 -14.27
C TRP A 235 -5.43 -6.79 -12.90
N ALA A 236 -5.54 -5.50 -12.62
CA ALA A 236 -6.19 -5.03 -11.40
C ALA A 236 -7.67 -5.43 -11.35
N ALA A 237 -8.38 -5.33 -12.49
CA ALA A 237 -9.78 -5.73 -12.60
C ALA A 237 -9.98 -7.24 -12.41
N GLU A 238 -9.13 -8.07 -13.04
CA GLU A 238 -9.13 -9.53 -12.89
C GLU A 238 -8.87 -9.97 -11.44
N ASN A 239 -8.08 -9.20 -10.69
CA ASN A 239 -7.75 -9.46 -9.29
C ASN A 239 -8.67 -8.73 -8.28
N ASN A 240 -9.75 -8.09 -8.76
CA ASN A 240 -10.71 -7.33 -7.95
C ASN A 240 -10.04 -6.22 -7.10
N ILE A 241 -9.11 -5.49 -7.71
CA ILE A 241 -8.32 -4.42 -7.09
C ILE A 241 -8.77 -3.07 -7.67
N ASN A 242 -8.95 -2.07 -6.81
CA ASN A 242 -9.21 -0.70 -7.24
C ASN A 242 -7.97 -0.11 -7.92
N VAL A 243 -8.16 0.93 -8.75
CA VAL A 243 -7.04 1.57 -9.45
C VAL A 243 -6.81 3.01 -9.00
N ILE A 244 -5.55 3.39 -8.92
CA ILE A 244 -5.09 4.78 -8.76
C ILE A 244 -4.40 5.17 -10.06
N MET A 245 -4.78 6.31 -10.64
CA MET A 245 -4.20 6.83 -11.88
C MET A 245 -3.65 8.24 -11.65
N TRP A 246 -2.43 8.49 -12.09
CA TRP A 246 -1.82 9.81 -12.01
C TRP A 246 -2.35 10.71 -13.14
N ILE A 247 -3.02 11.79 -12.76
CA ILE A 247 -3.51 12.89 -13.62
C ILE A 247 -4.00 12.43 -15.02
N PRO A 248 -4.91 11.47 -15.13
CA PRO A 248 -5.39 11.05 -16.45
C PRO A 248 -6.34 12.11 -17.05
N THR A 249 -6.19 12.42 -18.35
CA THR A 249 -7.17 13.22 -19.05
C THR A 249 -8.42 12.39 -19.33
N VAL A 250 -9.59 13.04 -19.43
CA VAL A 250 -10.85 12.35 -19.82
C VAL A 250 -10.70 11.63 -21.16
N LYS A 251 -9.94 12.20 -22.11
CA LYS A 251 -9.63 11.59 -23.41
C LYS A 251 -8.81 10.31 -23.23
N ALA A 252 -7.87 10.28 -22.29
CA ALA A 252 -7.04 9.10 -22.01
C ALA A 252 -7.81 8.01 -21.27
N LEU A 253 -8.83 8.37 -20.46
CA LEU A 253 -9.64 7.43 -19.70
C LEU A 253 -10.59 6.61 -20.57
N LYS A 254 -11.24 7.25 -21.58
CA LYS A 254 -12.25 6.58 -22.43
C LYS A 254 -11.79 5.26 -23.04
N PRO A 255 -10.63 5.16 -23.73
CA PRO A 255 -10.16 3.89 -24.28
C PRO A 255 -9.72 2.89 -23.22
N LYS A 256 -9.19 3.38 -22.07
CA LYS A 256 -8.72 2.52 -20.99
C LYS A 256 -9.84 1.79 -20.25
N PHE A 257 -11.00 2.42 -20.09
CA PHE A 257 -12.18 1.80 -19.46
C PHE A 257 -13.14 1.15 -20.47
N GLY A 258 -13.09 1.51 -21.75
CA GLY A 258 -13.91 0.87 -22.78
C GLY A 258 -13.54 -0.59 -23.05
N SER A 259 -12.31 -1.01 -22.73
CA SER A 259 -11.88 -2.40 -22.84
C SER A 259 -12.46 -3.30 -21.73
N LEU A 260 -12.85 -2.73 -20.59
CA LEU A 260 -13.44 -3.47 -19.46
C LEU A 260 -14.95 -3.72 -19.62
N GLN A 261 -15.58 -3.20 -20.66
CA GLN A 261 -17.01 -3.38 -20.95
C GLN A 261 -17.29 -4.49 -21.98
N LYS A 262 -16.26 -5.17 -22.45
CA LYS A 262 -16.33 -6.32 -23.34
C LYS A 262 -16.09 -7.61 -22.55
#